data_cad50e6a4dc8058c2168174a67a29adf
#
_entry.id   cad50e6a4dc8058c2168174a67a29adf
#
_cell.length_a   1.000
_cell.length_b   1.000
_cell.length_c   1.000
_cell.angle_alpha   90.00
_cell.angle_beta   90.00
_cell.angle_gamma   90.00
#
_symmetry.space_group_name_H-M   'P 1'
#
loop_
_entity.id
_entity.type
_entity.pdbx_description
1 polymer ?
#
loop_
_entity_poly.entity_id
_entity_poly.type
_entity_poly.pdbx_seq_one_letter_code
_entity_poly.pdbx_strand_id
1 'polypeptide(L)'
;MSATPDIFLSYNREDRAVAGRYADAFAGAGLSVWWDTDLRSGEAYDEVTEAALRAAKAVVVLWSPRSVVSRWVRAEATIADRCNTLVPVMTEPCERPIMFELTQTANLLHWNGENSDKAWQGFLSDVRKFVGRDRPSPAVEPAGPAAVPELPPAKPGKRGEAPSLAVLPFTNRSNLPEDEVFAEGMVEDLIDALAHGVNVRVLSGSSTARFRTGAMPDVEAMGKQLGVRYLLEGNVRRTGSNLRVTAQLVEAVGGAIVWTQRFDRPLADLAALQEDLIEEVAAHLGTQVYRMAMEQALKKPDDLTAWECVMRALAALRRLSGETLVLALEESQNAVAIAPDYGLAHALLAHSSSLAYMFLSPDDPAEAGRIRFHVDRAIACDGESAAVLGHVAFALMYTGAAPEALHRALRSIEINPGFGFGQLAAGIASPMLGLPEAALKHLADFQRIEPQSPYLHYALNWAAVANLALGDWAAAETNFEASLALNPLAGYTYWYKALVACHFGRTGEARKLMIETRRREPTATLGLWELRLSRWGASSPATAELRTHLRALWAETEGEV
;
A
#
# COMPACT_ATOMS: atom_id res chain seq x y z
N MET A 1 -17.55 35.07 14.36
CA MET A 1 -17.51 34.21 13.13
C MET A 1 -16.57 34.92 12.18
N SER A 2 -15.35 34.40 12.02
CA SER A 2 -14.37 34.95 11.07
C SER A 2 -14.84 34.63 9.66
N ALA A 3 -14.92 35.65 8.77
CA ALA A 3 -15.32 35.43 7.39
C ALA A 3 -14.32 34.48 6.70
N THR A 4 -14.84 33.53 5.92
CA THR A 4 -14.03 32.60 5.11
C THR A 4 -13.10 33.41 4.19
N PRO A 5 -11.77 33.23 4.24
CA PRO A 5 -10.87 33.99 3.39
C PRO A 5 -11.02 33.57 1.91
N ASP A 6 -10.87 34.53 1.00
CA ASP A 6 -10.84 34.21 -0.43
C ASP A 6 -9.55 33.48 -0.79
N ILE A 7 -8.41 33.88 -0.20
CA ILE A 7 -7.09 33.34 -0.48
C ILE A 7 -6.42 32.93 0.83
N PHE A 8 -5.83 31.73 0.83
CA PHE A 8 -4.79 31.32 1.77
C PHE A 8 -3.43 31.43 1.08
N LEU A 9 -2.47 32.15 1.69
CA LEU A 9 -1.16 32.37 1.12
C LEU A 9 -0.13 31.49 1.83
N SER A 10 0.38 30.48 1.13
CA SER A 10 1.39 29.53 1.61
C SER A 10 2.79 29.97 1.16
N TYR A 11 3.73 30.12 2.11
CA TYR A 11 5.08 30.58 1.85
C TYR A 11 6.06 30.14 2.95
N ASN A 12 7.37 30.19 2.68
CA ASN A 12 8.39 29.99 3.71
C ASN A 12 8.57 31.27 4.54
N ARG A 13 8.72 31.16 5.85
CA ARG A 13 8.88 32.31 6.78
C ARG A 13 9.97 33.30 6.37
N GLU A 14 11.04 32.82 5.76
CA GLU A 14 12.12 33.68 5.25
C GLU A 14 11.67 34.50 4.03
N ASP A 15 10.60 34.10 3.35
CA ASP A 15 10.02 34.82 2.20
C ASP A 15 8.92 35.81 2.60
N ARG A 16 8.78 36.14 3.90
CA ARG A 16 7.71 36.98 4.44
C ARG A 16 7.58 38.34 3.74
N ALA A 17 8.69 38.97 3.37
CA ALA A 17 8.65 40.25 2.66
C ALA A 17 8.07 40.13 1.24
N VAL A 18 8.27 38.96 0.60
CA VAL A 18 7.68 38.64 -0.70
C VAL A 18 6.19 38.37 -0.50
N ALA A 19 5.82 37.53 0.47
CA ALA A 19 4.45 37.19 0.79
C ALA A 19 3.59 38.43 1.13
N GLY A 20 4.16 39.40 1.87
CA GLY A 20 3.52 40.66 2.17
C GLY A 20 3.13 41.44 0.92
N ARG A 21 4.01 41.54 -0.08
CA ARG A 21 3.70 42.19 -1.36
C ARG A 21 2.55 41.52 -2.10
N TYR A 22 2.46 40.19 -2.09
CA TYR A 22 1.35 39.44 -2.67
C TYR A 22 0.04 39.71 -1.89
N ALA A 23 0.11 39.68 -0.55
CA ALA A 23 -1.04 39.93 0.30
C ALA A 23 -1.61 41.33 0.07
N ASP A 24 -0.74 42.39 0.01
CA ASP A 24 -1.12 43.76 -0.26
C ASP A 24 -1.74 43.93 -1.65
N ALA A 25 -1.19 43.28 -2.66
CA ALA A 25 -1.69 43.34 -4.03
C ALA A 25 -3.04 42.64 -4.18
N PHE A 26 -3.26 41.51 -3.52
CA PHE A 26 -4.57 40.85 -3.49
C PHE A 26 -5.61 41.67 -2.72
N ALA A 27 -5.24 42.22 -1.58
CA ALA A 27 -6.09 43.12 -0.81
C ALA A 27 -6.50 44.38 -1.64
N GLY A 28 -5.53 44.96 -2.36
CA GLY A 28 -5.77 46.06 -3.30
C GLY A 28 -6.68 45.67 -4.47
N ALA A 29 -6.74 44.39 -4.83
CA ALA A 29 -7.66 43.84 -5.84
C ALA A 29 -9.05 43.44 -5.28
N GLY A 30 -9.31 43.69 -3.97
CA GLY A 30 -10.58 43.43 -3.30
C GLY A 30 -10.75 41.96 -2.83
N LEU A 31 -9.68 41.19 -2.70
CA LEU A 31 -9.69 39.81 -2.23
C LEU A 31 -9.21 39.71 -0.78
N SER A 32 -9.91 38.95 0.06
CA SER A 32 -9.49 38.70 1.44
C SER A 32 -8.41 37.63 1.48
N VAL A 33 -7.29 37.92 2.18
CA VAL A 33 -6.12 37.06 2.24
C VAL A 33 -5.87 36.64 3.68
N TRP A 34 -5.77 35.36 3.92
CA TRP A 34 -5.25 34.80 5.16
C TRP A 34 -3.77 34.47 5.00
N TRP A 35 -2.94 34.99 5.90
CA TRP A 35 -1.52 34.71 5.98
C TRP A 35 -0.98 34.96 7.40
N ASP A 36 0.22 34.56 7.73
CA ASP A 36 0.84 34.39 9.06
C ASP A 36 0.87 35.65 10.00
N THR A 37 0.20 36.76 9.68
CA THR A 37 0.19 37.95 10.55
C THR A 37 -0.96 37.97 11.56
N ASP A 38 -1.96 37.09 11.45
CA ASP A 38 -3.21 37.18 12.22
C ASP A 38 -3.27 36.27 13.45
N LEU A 39 -2.18 35.57 13.79
CA LEU A 39 -2.13 34.65 14.93
C LEU A 39 -1.85 35.39 16.23
N ARG A 40 -2.71 35.21 17.23
CA ARG A 40 -2.54 35.74 18.59
C ARG A 40 -1.71 34.77 19.45
N SER A 41 -0.89 35.32 20.36
CA SER A 41 -0.10 34.53 21.31
C SER A 41 -1.03 33.68 22.18
N GLY A 42 -0.94 32.34 22.08
CA GLY A 42 -1.71 31.37 22.86
C GLY A 42 -2.74 30.56 22.08
N GLU A 43 -2.95 30.81 20.79
CA GLU A 43 -3.76 29.93 19.92
C GLU A 43 -2.90 28.77 19.39
N ALA A 44 -3.49 27.57 19.32
CA ALA A 44 -2.83 26.41 18.75
C ALA A 44 -2.62 26.66 17.24
N TYR A 45 -1.37 26.89 16.87
CA TYR A 45 -0.95 27.26 15.51
C TYR A 45 -1.52 26.35 14.42
N ASP A 46 -1.61 25.05 14.72
CA ASP A 46 -1.97 24.04 13.73
C ASP A 46 -3.46 24.04 13.38
N GLU A 47 -4.36 24.19 14.36
CA GLU A 47 -5.81 24.09 14.13
C GLU A 47 -6.37 25.30 13.37
N VAL A 48 -5.91 26.50 13.70
CA VAL A 48 -6.38 27.74 13.05
C VAL A 48 -5.87 27.83 11.61
N THR A 49 -4.61 27.44 11.38
CA THR A 49 -4.01 27.42 10.05
C THR A 49 -4.66 26.39 9.16
N GLU A 50 -4.88 25.18 9.65
CA GLU A 50 -5.56 24.11 8.90
C GLU A 50 -7.00 24.49 8.56
N ALA A 51 -7.74 25.06 9.51
CA ALA A 51 -9.09 25.52 9.27
C ALA A 51 -9.14 26.64 8.20
N ALA A 52 -8.21 27.59 8.23
CA ALA A 52 -8.11 28.66 7.23
C ALA A 52 -7.74 28.12 5.85
N LEU A 53 -6.77 27.19 5.78
CA LEU A 53 -6.35 26.53 4.55
C LEU A 53 -7.52 25.76 3.89
N ARG A 54 -8.27 24.99 4.69
CA ARG A 54 -9.42 24.23 4.20
C ARG A 54 -10.62 25.11 3.83
N ALA A 55 -10.78 26.26 4.48
CA ALA A 55 -11.88 27.19 4.21
C ALA A 55 -11.60 28.07 2.98
N ALA A 56 -10.36 28.36 2.65
CA ALA A 56 -9.98 29.26 1.57
C ALA A 56 -10.51 28.78 0.20
N LYS A 57 -10.98 29.73 -0.63
CA LYS A 57 -11.47 29.46 -1.99
C LYS A 57 -10.33 29.20 -2.96
N ALA A 58 -9.17 29.84 -2.75
CA ALA A 58 -7.91 29.62 -3.47
C ALA A 58 -6.75 29.54 -2.49
N VAL A 59 -5.80 28.66 -2.73
CA VAL A 59 -4.54 28.54 -1.98
C VAL A 59 -3.41 28.91 -2.91
N VAL A 60 -2.83 30.08 -2.68
CA VAL A 60 -1.68 30.57 -3.46
C VAL A 60 -0.40 30.11 -2.80
N VAL A 61 0.39 29.30 -3.51
CA VAL A 61 1.68 28.77 -3.01
C VAL A 61 2.82 29.51 -3.70
N LEU A 62 3.66 30.17 -2.89
CA LEU A 62 4.83 30.91 -3.37
C LEU A 62 6.06 29.98 -3.43
N TRP A 63 6.44 29.57 -4.65
CA TRP A 63 7.63 28.74 -4.85
C TRP A 63 8.91 29.57 -4.88
N SER A 64 9.84 29.24 -3.98
CA SER A 64 11.19 29.75 -3.87
C SER A 64 12.17 28.61 -3.52
N PRO A 65 13.48 28.78 -3.58
CA PRO A 65 14.44 27.77 -3.11
C PRO A 65 14.22 27.34 -1.65
N ARG A 66 13.63 28.21 -0.82
CA ARG A 66 13.32 27.96 0.59
C ARG A 66 11.98 27.23 0.76
N SER A 67 10.97 27.59 -0.01
CA SER A 67 9.63 26.99 0.11
C SER A 67 9.59 25.57 -0.45
N VAL A 68 10.33 25.25 -1.52
CA VAL A 68 10.38 23.90 -2.11
C VAL A 68 10.94 22.83 -1.18
N VAL A 69 11.81 23.22 -0.23
CA VAL A 69 12.35 22.32 0.81
C VAL A 69 11.54 22.37 2.11
N SER A 70 10.64 23.36 2.25
CA SER A 70 9.79 23.52 3.43
C SER A 70 8.72 22.44 3.47
N ARG A 71 8.72 21.67 4.54
CA ARG A 71 7.72 20.59 4.77
C ARG A 71 6.31 21.14 4.93
N TRP A 72 6.17 22.31 5.57
CA TRP A 72 4.88 22.97 5.78
C TRP A 72 4.28 23.45 4.46
N VAL A 73 5.04 24.19 3.65
CA VAL A 73 4.57 24.67 2.35
C VAL A 73 4.21 23.50 1.42
N ARG A 74 5.00 22.42 1.44
CA ARG A 74 4.70 21.20 0.66
C ARG A 74 3.42 20.51 1.14
N ALA A 75 3.17 20.45 2.46
CA ALA A 75 1.95 19.86 3.01
C ALA A 75 0.72 20.72 2.66
N GLU A 76 0.81 22.04 2.80
CA GLU A 76 -0.25 22.99 2.44
C GLU A 76 -0.57 22.94 0.95
N ALA A 77 0.45 22.90 0.09
CA ALA A 77 0.30 22.74 -1.35
C ALA A 77 -0.39 21.41 -1.70
N THR A 78 -0.05 20.31 -1.02
CA THR A 78 -0.67 19.00 -1.22
C THR A 78 -2.15 19.01 -0.82
N ILE A 79 -2.50 19.64 0.30
CA ILE A 79 -3.89 19.81 0.73
C ILE A 79 -4.66 20.64 -0.29
N ALA A 80 -4.07 21.75 -0.75
CA ALA A 80 -4.67 22.64 -1.74
C ALA A 80 -4.91 21.94 -3.08
N ASP A 81 -3.98 21.13 -3.53
CA ASP A 81 -4.10 20.34 -4.75
C ASP A 81 -5.25 19.33 -4.64
N ARG A 82 -5.32 18.59 -3.55
CA ARG A 82 -6.44 17.67 -3.25
C ARG A 82 -7.80 18.35 -3.19
N CYS A 83 -7.83 19.60 -2.71
CA CYS A 83 -9.06 20.40 -2.66
C CYS A 83 -9.38 21.11 -3.98
N ASN A 84 -8.57 20.94 -5.03
CA ASN A 84 -8.65 21.70 -6.27
C ASN A 84 -8.69 23.22 -6.07
N THR A 85 -7.93 23.71 -5.06
CA THR A 85 -7.79 25.12 -4.73
C THR A 85 -6.38 25.66 -4.98
N LEU A 86 -5.44 24.80 -5.39
CA LEU A 86 -4.03 25.14 -5.60
C LEU A 86 -3.84 26.11 -6.77
N VAL A 87 -3.18 27.23 -6.51
CA VAL A 87 -2.79 28.24 -7.51
C VAL A 87 -1.30 28.58 -7.28
N PRO A 88 -0.38 27.81 -7.83
CA PRO A 88 1.05 27.98 -7.54
C PRO A 88 1.66 29.10 -8.38
N VAL A 89 2.62 29.79 -7.80
CA VAL A 89 3.38 30.85 -8.46
C VAL A 89 4.88 30.76 -8.11
N MET A 90 5.74 30.94 -9.09
CA MET A 90 7.18 30.97 -8.93
C MET A 90 7.63 32.41 -8.66
N THR A 91 8.25 32.65 -7.49
CA THR A 91 8.73 33.95 -7.03
C THR A 91 10.25 34.09 -7.13
N GLU A 92 10.97 32.98 -7.10
CA GLU A 92 12.41 32.86 -7.34
C GLU A 92 12.68 31.59 -8.17
N PRO A 93 13.77 31.52 -8.96
CA PRO A 93 14.13 30.31 -9.70
C PRO A 93 14.38 29.14 -8.75
N CYS A 94 13.60 28.06 -8.89
CA CYS A 94 13.73 26.86 -8.08
C CYS A 94 13.22 25.63 -8.84
N GLU A 95 13.74 24.45 -8.47
CA GLU A 95 13.21 23.17 -8.90
C GLU A 95 12.02 22.82 -8.01
N ARG A 96 10.83 22.77 -8.60
CA ARG A 96 9.60 22.45 -7.86
C ARG A 96 9.63 20.99 -7.40
N PRO A 97 8.95 20.65 -6.29
CA PRO A 97 8.77 19.25 -5.92
C PRO A 97 8.10 18.48 -7.06
N ILE A 98 8.57 17.26 -7.34
CA ILE A 98 8.17 16.42 -8.48
C ILE A 98 6.64 16.33 -8.63
N MET A 99 5.92 16.23 -7.52
CA MET A 99 4.44 16.16 -7.53
C MET A 99 3.75 17.41 -8.08
N PHE A 100 4.44 18.56 -8.15
CA PHE A 100 3.91 19.82 -8.68
C PHE A 100 4.58 20.23 -10.00
N GLU A 101 5.44 19.40 -10.57
CA GLU A 101 6.09 19.72 -11.86
C GLU A 101 5.09 19.82 -13.01
N LEU A 102 4.05 18.97 -12.99
CA LEU A 102 2.98 18.97 -14.00
C LEU A 102 1.90 20.02 -13.73
N THR A 103 1.91 20.66 -12.55
CA THR A 103 0.93 21.69 -12.22
C THR A 103 1.32 23.01 -12.90
N GLN A 104 0.39 23.58 -13.67
CA GLN A 104 0.63 24.87 -14.33
C GLN A 104 0.90 25.95 -13.29
N THR A 105 2.11 26.49 -13.29
CA THR A 105 2.62 27.44 -12.31
C THR A 105 2.86 28.79 -12.97
N ALA A 106 2.30 29.84 -12.39
CA ALA A 106 2.54 31.21 -12.88
C ALA A 106 4.00 31.61 -12.65
N ASN A 107 4.59 32.31 -13.61
CA ASN A 107 5.95 32.81 -13.50
C ASN A 107 5.94 34.30 -13.21
N LEU A 108 6.24 34.67 -11.96
CA LEU A 108 6.31 36.05 -11.49
C LEU A 108 7.71 36.41 -10.92
N LEU A 109 8.77 35.83 -11.47
CA LEU A 109 10.16 36.05 -11.04
C LEU A 109 10.58 37.53 -11.07
N HIS A 110 10.04 38.29 -11.97
CA HIS A 110 10.39 39.72 -12.17
C HIS A 110 9.34 40.68 -11.61
N TRP A 111 8.27 40.17 -11.00
CA TRP A 111 7.24 41.03 -10.45
C TRP A 111 7.69 41.73 -9.17
N ASN A 112 7.60 43.05 -9.16
CA ASN A 112 8.06 43.94 -8.09
C ASN A 112 6.95 44.51 -7.21
N GLY A 113 5.69 44.12 -7.44
CA GLY A 113 4.50 44.63 -6.74
C GLY A 113 3.66 45.59 -7.59
N GLU A 114 4.01 45.87 -8.85
CA GLU A 114 3.21 46.75 -9.72
C GLU A 114 1.93 46.05 -10.19
N ASN A 115 0.80 46.66 -9.88
CA ASN A 115 -0.51 46.13 -10.27
C ASN A 115 -0.80 46.20 -11.78
N SER A 116 -0.07 47.00 -12.53
CA SER A 116 -0.18 47.12 -13.99
C SER A 116 0.59 46.05 -14.78
N ASP A 117 1.41 45.25 -14.11
CA ASP A 117 2.19 44.17 -14.72
C ASP A 117 1.28 43.13 -15.38
N LYS A 118 1.59 42.77 -16.64
CA LYS A 118 0.77 41.82 -17.43
C LYS A 118 0.76 40.41 -16.86
N ALA A 119 1.89 39.94 -16.32
CA ALA A 119 1.99 38.60 -15.74
C ALA A 119 1.20 38.55 -14.43
N TRP A 120 1.29 39.60 -13.60
CA TRP A 120 0.45 39.75 -12.42
C TRP A 120 -1.04 39.77 -12.76
N GLN A 121 -1.47 40.54 -13.75
CA GLN A 121 -2.88 40.60 -14.15
C GLN A 121 -3.40 39.26 -14.66
N GLY A 122 -2.58 38.52 -15.40
CA GLY A 122 -2.91 37.15 -15.82
C GLY A 122 -3.09 36.20 -14.61
N PHE A 123 -2.16 36.24 -13.68
CA PHE A 123 -2.20 35.44 -12.45
C PHE A 123 -3.40 35.82 -11.56
N LEU A 124 -3.65 37.10 -11.38
CA LEU A 124 -4.83 37.59 -10.64
C LEU A 124 -6.15 37.11 -11.26
N SER A 125 -6.22 37.11 -12.61
CA SER A 125 -7.39 36.57 -13.32
C SER A 125 -7.59 35.08 -13.03
N ASP A 126 -6.51 34.31 -12.96
CA ASP A 126 -6.59 32.89 -12.64
C ASP A 126 -7.04 32.66 -11.18
N VAL A 127 -6.48 33.39 -10.21
CA VAL A 127 -6.92 33.36 -8.81
C VAL A 127 -8.42 33.71 -8.70
N ARG A 128 -8.90 34.75 -9.42
CA ARG A 128 -10.33 35.14 -9.43
C ARG A 128 -11.23 34.04 -9.96
N LYS A 129 -10.78 33.21 -10.91
CA LYS A 129 -11.56 32.05 -11.39
C LYS A 129 -11.77 31.02 -10.28
N PHE A 130 -10.78 30.83 -9.40
CA PHE A 130 -10.91 29.95 -8.25
C PHE A 130 -11.84 30.54 -7.18
N VAL A 131 -11.70 31.82 -6.88
CA VAL A 131 -12.52 32.53 -5.90
C VAL A 131 -13.99 32.62 -6.34
N GLY A 132 -14.27 32.78 -7.64
CA GLY A 132 -15.62 32.87 -8.22
C GLY A 132 -16.33 31.54 -8.45
N ARG A 133 -15.70 30.39 -8.15
CA ARG A 133 -16.38 29.07 -8.20
C ARG A 133 -17.33 28.96 -7.02
N ASP A 134 -18.62 28.80 -7.29
CA ASP A 134 -19.60 28.46 -6.25
C ASP A 134 -19.22 27.11 -5.64
N ARG A 135 -18.69 27.17 -4.43
CA ARG A 135 -18.45 25.98 -3.62
C ARG A 135 -19.77 25.64 -2.93
N PRO A 136 -20.28 24.40 -3.02
CA PRO A 136 -21.38 24.01 -2.16
C PRO A 136 -20.92 24.17 -0.71
N SER A 137 -21.58 25.09 0.03
CA SER A 137 -21.33 25.32 1.46
C SER A 137 -21.61 24.05 2.23
N PRO A 138 -20.72 23.59 3.14
CA PRO A 138 -21.07 22.51 4.02
C PRO A 138 -22.16 23.02 4.98
N ALA A 139 -23.42 22.63 4.73
CA ALA A 139 -24.50 22.81 5.68
C ALA A 139 -24.21 21.94 6.91
N VAL A 140 -24.03 22.59 8.07
CA VAL A 140 -23.97 21.90 9.35
C VAL A 140 -25.41 21.50 9.71
N GLU A 141 -25.77 20.25 9.40
CA GLU A 141 -26.94 19.60 10.01
C GLU A 141 -26.49 18.79 11.25
N PRO A 142 -27.36 18.69 12.28
CA PRO A 142 -27.01 17.97 13.51
C PRO A 142 -26.88 16.48 13.25
N ALA A 143 -25.87 15.87 13.88
CA ALA A 143 -25.41 14.52 13.71
C ALA A 143 -26.51 13.45 13.78
N GLY A 144 -26.96 13.02 12.59
CA GLY A 144 -27.45 11.66 12.35
C GLY A 144 -26.28 10.78 11.91
N PRO A 145 -26.45 9.45 11.83
CA PRO A 145 -25.32 8.56 11.51
C PRO A 145 -24.65 9.01 10.21
N ALA A 146 -23.34 9.21 10.27
CA ALA A 146 -22.51 9.83 9.26
C ALA A 146 -22.79 9.25 7.86
N ALA A 147 -23.40 10.07 7.00
CA ALA A 147 -23.49 9.78 5.59
C ALA A 147 -22.07 9.84 5.00
N VAL A 148 -21.66 8.73 4.43
CA VAL A 148 -20.40 8.59 3.67
C VAL A 148 -20.41 9.64 2.56
N PRO A 149 -19.32 10.41 2.33
CA PRO A 149 -19.24 11.30 1.20
C PRO A 149 -19.47 10.50 -0.08
N GLU A 150 -20.51 10.82 -0.84
CA GLU A 150 -20.67 10.27 -2.18
C GLU A 150 -19.44 10.67 -3.01
N LEU A 151 -18.69 9.69 -3.44
CA LEU A 151 -17.68 9.84 -4.48
C LEU A 151 -18.33 10.48 -5.70
N PRO A 152 -17.68 11.45 -6.37
CA PRO A 152 -18.22 12.01 -7.59
C PRO A 152 -18.57 10.89 -8.56
N PRO A 153 -19.67 10.97 -9.31
CA PRO A 153 -20.07 9.91 -10.22
C PRO A 153 -18.92 9.64 -11.20
N ALA A 154 -18.26 8.52 -11.01
CA ALA A 154 -17.23 8.04 -11.90
C ALA A 154 -17.88 7.83 -13.29
N LYS A 155 -17.22 8.30 -14.34
CA LYS A 155 -17.55 7.82 -15.68
C LYS A 155 -17.46 6.30 -15.63
N PRO A 156 -18.48 5.55 -16.11
CA PRO A 156 -18.45 4.10 -16.04
C PRO A 156 -17.25 3.59 -16.83
N GLY A 157 -16.14 3.39 -16.13
CA GLY A 157 -14.95 2.74 -16.64
C GLY A 157 -15.21 1.24 -16.68
N LYS A 158 -14.66 0.56 -17.68
CA LYS A 158 -14.73 -0.90 -17.74
C LYS A 158 -13.96 -1.46 -16.55
N ARG A 159 -14.62 -2.32 -15.75
CA ARG A 159 -13.93 -3.23 -14.82
C ARG A 159 -12.99 -4.06 -15.70
N GLY A 160 -11.68 -3.79 -15.66
CA GLY A 160 -10.75 -4.56 -16.49
C GLY A 160 -10.89 -6.04 -16.16
N GLU A 161 -10.94 -6.88 -17.17
CA GLU A 161 -10.96 -8.32 -16.95
C GLU A 161 -9.64 -8.72 -16.30
N ALA A 162 -9.71 -9.44 -15.19
CA ALA A 162 -8.56 -10.13 -14.62
C ALA A 162 -7.91 -10.99 -15.72
N PRO A 163 -6.57 -11.15 -15.73
CA PRO A 163 -5.93 -12.01 -16.70
C PRO A 163 -6.58 -13.39 -16.68
N SER A 164 -6.83 -13.93 -17.86
CA SER A 164 -7.50 -15.22 -18.00
C SER A 164 -6.48 -16.30 -18.36
N LEU A 165 -6.62 -17.44 -17.69
CA LEU A 165 -5.74 -18.60 -17.79
C LEU A 165 -6.57 -19.85 -18.12
N ALA A 166 -6.06 -20.67 -19.04
CA ALA A 166 -6.54 -22.04 -19.21
C ALA A 166 -5.40 -23.02 -18.94
N VAL A 167 -5.67 -24.04 -18.14
CA VAL A 167 -4.76 -25.17 -17.92
C VAL A 167 -5.06 -26.20 -18.99
N LEU A 168 -4.09 -26.50 -19.85
CA LEU A 168 -4.21 -27.54 -20.85
C LEU A 168 -3.93 -28.91 -20.25
N PRO A 169 -4.46 -30.01 -20.84
CA PRO A 169 -4.12 -31.35 -20.41
C PRO A 169 -2.59 -31.57 -20.44
N PHE A 170 -2.03 -32.08 -19.34
CA PHE A 170 -0.60 -32.39 -19.30
C PHE A 170 -0.29 -33.65 -20.10
N THR A 171 0.79 -33.64 -20.85
CA THR A 171 1.19 -34.77 -21.70
C THR A 171 1.94 -35.81 -20.86
N ASN A 172 1.45 -37.04 -20.83
CA ASN A 172 2.23 -38.17 -20.28
C ASN A 172 3.32 -38.60 -21.25
N ARG A 173 4.58 -38.45 -20.84
CA ARG A 173 5.76 -38.87 -21.61
C ARG A 173 6.42 -40.14 -21.07
N SER A 174 5.79 -40.80 -20.12
CA SER A 174 6.29 -42.05 -19.50
C SER A 174 5.75 -43.30 -20.21
N ASN A 175 4.70 -43.19 -20.98
CA ASN A 175 3.93 -44.28 -21.58
C ASN A 175 3.38 -45.30 -20.55
N LEU A 176 3.24 -44.91 -19.28
CA LEU A 176 2.63 -45.71 -18.22
C LEU A 176 1.21 -45.20 -17.96
N PRO A 177 0.19 -46.09 -17.92
CA PRO A 177 -1.20 -45.68 -17.68
C PRO A 177 -1.41 -44.96 -16.33
N GLU A 178 -0.62 -45.33 -15.32
CA GLU A 178 -0.68 -44.74 -13.97
C GLU A 178 -0.27 -43.26 -13.98
N ASP A 179 0.69 -42.89 -14.83
CA ASP A 179 1.17 -41.53 -14.96
C ASP A 179 0.18 -40.65 -15.78
N GLU A 180 -0.71 -41.28 -16.57
CA GLU A 180 -1.83 -40.58 -17.23
C GLU A 180 -2.86 -40.10 -16.20
N VAL A 181 -3.28 -41.02 -15.30
CA VAL A 181 -4.22 -40.71 -14.22
C VAL A 181 -3.66 -39.61 -13.32
N PHE A 182 -2.34 -39.69 -13.01
CA PHE A 182 -1.66 -38.65 -12.24
C PHE A 182 -1.67 -37.30 -12.94
N ALA A 183 -1.37 -37.27 -14.25
CA ALA A 183 -1.37 -36.04 -15.06
C ALA A 183 -2.77 -35.40 -15.13
N GLU A 184 -3.81 -36.23 -15.26
CA GLU A 184 -5.21 -35.77 -15.25
C GLU A 184 -5.61 -35.16 -13.90
N GLY A 185 -5.37 -35.89 -12.81
CA GLY A 185 -5.68 -35.41 -11.45
C GLY A 185 -4.96 -34.10 -11.13
N MET A 186 -3.66 -33.99 -11.51
CA MET A 186 -2.89 -32.77 -11.30
C MET A 186 -3.48 -31.57 -12.04
N VAL A 187 -4.01 -31.73 -13.25
CA VAL A 187 -4.65 -30.62 -14.01
C VAL A 187 -5.91 -30.15 -13.32
N GLU A 188 -6.76 -31.06 -12.81
CA GLU A 188 -7.98 -30.71 -12.07
C GLU A 188 -7.66 -29.97 -10.79
N ASP A 189 -6.71 -30.47 -10.00
CA ASP A 189 -6.30 -29.84 -8.75
C ASP A 189 -5.59 -28.50 -8.95
N LEU A 190 -4.79 -28.37 -10.02
CA LEU A 190 -4.20 -27.09 -10.42
C LEU A 190 -5.26 -26.06 -10.80
N ILE A 191 -6.31 -26.45 -11.52
CA ILE A 191 -7.42 -25.57 -11.86
C ILE A 191 -8.10 -25.08 -10.59
N ASP A 192 -8.36 -25.98 -9.64
CA ASP A 192 -9.00 -25.67 -8.37
C ASP A 192 -8.12 -24.74 -7.51
N ALA A 193 -6.85 -25.05 -7.31
CA ALA A 193 -5.92 -24.24 -6.56
C ALA A 193 -5.73 -22.84 -7.16
N LEU A 194 -5.65 -22.74 -8.49
CA LEU A 194 -5.51 -21.45 -9.19
C LEU A 194 -6.80 -20.64 -9.16
N ALA A 195 -7.97 -21.26 -9.22
CA ALA A 195 -9.25 -20.58 -9.16
C ALA A 195 -9.50 -19.93 -7.79
N HIS A 196 -9.04 -20.56 -6.71
CA HIS A 196 -9.23 -20.06 -5.34
C HIS A 196 -8.08 -19.12 -4.89
N GLY A 197 -6.91 -19.21 -5.51
CA GLY A 197 -5.67 -18.60 -4.99
C GLY A 197 -5.22 -17.32 -5.65
N VAL A 198 -5.71 -17.02 -6.84
CA VAL A 198 -5.12 -15.93 -7.65
C VAL A 198 -6.23 -15.06 -8.22
N ASN A 199 -5.98 -13.76 -8.30
CA ASN A 199 -6.86 -12.82 -8.99
C ASN A 199 -6.78 -12.99 -10.52
N VAL A 200 -7.01 -14.24 -10.97
CA VAL A 200 -6.94 -14.69 -12.36
C VAL A 200 -8.22 -15.46 -12.66
N ARG A 201 -8.84 -15.18 -13.78
CA ARG A 201 -9.97 -15.97 -14.25
C ARG A 201 -9.46 -17.29 -14.85
N VAL A 202 -9.64 -18.39 -14.15
CA VAL A 202 -9.26 -19.74 -14.62
C VAL A 202 -10.43 -20.40 -15.32
N LEU A 203 -10.18 -20.98 -16.51
CA LEU A 203 -11.19 -21.77 -17.23
C LEU A 203 -11.28 -23.17 -16.63
N SER A 204 -12.51 -23.70 -16.58
CA SER A 204 -12.76 -25.07 -16.14
C SER A 204 -12.09 -26.12 -17.05
N GLY A 205 -11.71 -27.26 -16.47
CA GLY A 205 -11.08 -28.39 -17.20
C GLY A 205 -11.92 -28.92 -18.37
N SER A 206 -13.26 -28.84 -18.27
CA SER A 206 -14.16 -29.22 -19.36
C SER A 206 -13.95 -28.37 -20.64
N SER A 207 -13.53 -27.11 -20.51
CA SER A 207 -13.27 -26.23 -21.63
C SER A 207 -11.99 -26.64 -22.40
N THR A 208 -11.02 -27.25 -21.71
CA THR A 208 -9.71 -27.65 -22.27
C THR A 208 -9.60 -29.14 -22.61
N ALA A 209 -10.53 -29.97 -22.10
CA ALA A 209 -10.53 -31.43 -22.30
C ALA A 209 -10.47 -31.87 -23.79
N ARG A 210 -11.03 -31.08 -24.69
CA ARG A 210 -11.00 -31.35 -26.16
C ARG A 210 -9.58 -31.33 -26.77
N PHE A 211 -8.61 -30.70 -26.09
CA PHE A 211 -7.23 -30.65 -26.56
C PHE A 211 -6.41 -31.86 -26.11
N ARG A 212 -7.03 -32.84 -25.43
CA ARG A 212 -6.38 -34.10 -25.03
C ARG A 212 -6.13 -35.04 -26.22
N THR A 213 -7.06 -35.06 -27.19
CA THR A 213 -7.02 -35.97 -28.34
C THR A 213 -7.13 -35.18 -29.63
N GLY A 214 -6.04 -35.09 -30.39
CA GLY A 214 -6.02 -34.42 -31.69
C GLY A 214 -4.72 -33.66 -31.98
N ALA A 215 -4.60 -33.12 -33.19
CA ALA A 215 -3.52 -32.16 -33.50
C ALA A 215 -3.77 -30.91 -32.66
N MET A 216 -2.84 -30.54 -31.81
CA MET A 216 -2.94 -29.28 -31.04
C MET A 216 -2.91 -28.10 -32.02
N PRO A 217 -3.92 -27.23 -31.98
CA PRO A 217 -3.86 -25.98 -32.71
C PRO A 217 -2.67 -25.14 -32.28
N ASP A 218 -2.31 -24.15 -33.06
CA ASP A 218 -1.36 -23.12 -32.63
C ASP A 218 -1.84 -22.41 -31.37
N VAL A 219 -0.89 -22.06 -30.50
CA VAL A 219 -1.13 -21.42 -29.19
C VAL A 219 -2.04 -20.19 -29.31
N GLU A 220 -1.82 -19.37 -30.34
CA GLU A 220 -2.64 -18.18 -30.59
C GLU A 220 -4.09 -18.54 -30.97
N ALA A 221 -4.27 -19.58 -31.77
CA ALA A 221 -5.59 -20.08 -32.13
C ALA A 221 -6.33 -20.67 -30.91
N MET A 222 -5.62 -21.41 -30.03
CA MET A 222 -6.19 -21.91 -28.78
C MET A 222 -6.59 -20.78 -27.85
N GLY A 223 -5.74 -19.77 -27.67
CA GLY A 223 -6.04 -18.61 -26.84
C GLY A 223 -7.27 -17.84 -27.31
N LYS A 224 -7.40 -17.60 -28.62
CA LYS A 224 -8.59 -16.98 -29.23
C LYS A 224 -9.84 -17.83 -29.05
N GLN A 225 -9.75 -19.14 -29.23
CA GLN A 225 -10.87 -20.07 -29.12
C GLN A 225 -11.37 -20.23 -27.69
N LEU A 226 -10.47 -20.17 -26.71
CA LEU A 226 -10.78 -20.24 -25.29
C LEU A 226 -11.10 -18.87 -24.67
N GLY A 227 -10.77 -17.78 -25.35
CA GLY A 227 -10.93 -16.42 -24.84
C GLY A 227 -10.00 -16.16 -23.64
N VAL A 228 -8.80 -16.73 -23.67
CA VAL A 228 -7.81 -16.57 -22.57
C VAL A 228 -6.56 -15.89 -23.04
N ARG A 229 -5.90 -15.22 -22.10
CA ARG A 229 -4.64 -14.55 -22.33
C ARG A 229 -3.43 -15.46 -22.15
N TYR A 230 -3.52 -16.39 -21.21
CA TYR A 230 -2.44 -17.31 -20.85
C TYR A 230 -2.90 -18.76 -20.98
N LEU A 231 -1.97 -19.62 -21.38
CA LEU A 231 -2.13 -21.06 -21.41
C LEU A 231 -1.05 -21.67 -20.53
N LEU A 232 -1.46 -22.51 -19.58
CA LEU A 232 -0.55 -23.37 -18.83
C LEU A 232 -0.51 -24.73 -19.49
N GLU A 233 0.65 -25.13 -19.97
CA GLU A 233 0.90 -26.46 -20.54
C GLU A 233 1.97 -27.17 -19.75
N GLY A 234 1.98 -28.50 -19.80
CA GLY A 234 2.95 -29.28 -19.07
C GLY A 234 3.09 -30.72 -19.55
N ASN A 235 4.07 -31.39 -18.99
CA ASN A 235 4.27 -32.82 -19.20
C ASN A 235 4.75 -33.50 -17.93
N VAL A 236 4.42 -34.79 -17.85
CA VAL A 236 4.82 -35.68 -16.79
C VAL A 236 5.69 -36.78 -17.37
N ARG A 237 6.84 -37.06 -16.76
CA ARG A 237 7.77 -38.09 -17.19
C ARG A 237 8.39 -38.81 -16.01
N ARG A 238 8.28 -40.14 -15.97
CA ARG A 238 8.99 -40.97 -15.01
C ARG A 238 10.44 -41.17 -15.44
N THR A 239 11.39 -41.02 -14.52
CA THR A 239 12.81 -41.20 -14.75
C THR A 239 13.37 -41.99 -13.56
N GLY A 240 13.48 -43.31 -13.73
CA GLY A 240 13.89 -44.23 -12.63
C GLY A 240 12.88 -44.18 -11.46
N SER A 241 13.36 -43.85 -10.28
CA SER A 241 12.55 -43.71 -9.06
C SER A 241 11.94 -42.32 -8.87
N ASN A 242 12.15 -41.40 -9.82
CA ASN A 242 11.67 -40.04 -9.73
C ASN A 242 10.59 -39.73 -10.79
N LEU A 243 9.63 -38.90 -10.40
CA LEU A 243 8.68 -38.27 -11.31
C LEU A 243 9.17 -36.86 -11.63
N ARG A 244 9.23 -36.54 -12.91
CA ARG A 244 9.54 -35.20 -13.40
C ARG A 244 8.29 -34.58 -13.98
N VAL A 245 7.93 -33.40 -13.44
CA VAL A 245 6.87 -32.55 -13.99
C VAL A 245 7.52 -31.32 -14.56
N THR A 246 7.14 -30.96 -15.78
CA THR A 246 7.53 -29.67 -16.39
C THR A 246 6.25 -28.90 -16.66
N ALA A 247 6.19 -27.67 -16.17
CA ALA A 247 5.08 -26.76 -16.43
C ALA A 247 5.61 -25.48 -17.09
N GLN A 248 4.88 -24.94 -18.04
CA GLN A 248 5.22 -23.69 -18.70
C GLN A 248 3.97 -22.84 -18.96
N LEU A 249 4.12 -21.54 -18.73
CA LEU A 249 3.10 -20.53 -19.01
C LEU A 249 3.43 -19.85 -20.33
N VAL A 250 2.46 -19.83 -21.22
CA VAL A 250 2.61 -19.25 -22.55
C VAL A 250 1.61 -18.13 -22.73
N GLU A 251 2.06 -16.97 -23.21
CA GLU A 251 1.14 -15.90 -23.62
C GLU A 251 0.48 -16.28 -24.95
N ALA A 252 -0.86 -16.28 -24.97
CA ALA A 252 -1.62 -16.72 -26.15
C ALA A 252 -1.37 -15.85 -27.37
N VAL A 253 -1.16 -14.54 -27.17
CA VAL A 253 -0.81 -13.62 -28.26
C VAL A 253 0.70 -13.67 -28.49
N GLY A 254 1.10 -14.14 -29.67
CA GLY A 254 2.51 -14.24 -30.06
C GLY A 254 3.24 -15.50 -29.57
N GLY A 255 2.61 -16.37 -28.77
CA GLY A 255 3.15 -17.69 -28.36
C GLY A 255 4.42 -17.63 -27.50
N ALA A 256 4.68 -16.51 -26.82
CA ALA A 256 5.89 -16.37 -26.00
C ALA A 256 5.80 -17.20 -24.72
N ILE A 257 6.82 -18.01 -24.44
CA ILE A 257 6.96 -18.67 -23.14
C ILE A 257 7.39 -17.62 -22.13
N VAL A 258 6.54 -17.36 -21.15
CA VAL A 258 6.74 -16.31 -20.16
C VAL A 258 7.25 -16.86 -18.83
N TRP A 259 7.07 -18.16 -18.63
CA TRP A 259 7.61 -18.87 -17.47
C TRP A 259 7.72 -20.36 -17.78
N THR A 260 8.74 -21.03 -17.23
CA THR A 260 8.88 -22.47 -17.25
C THR A 260 9.57 -22.95 -15.98
N GLN A 261 9.08 -24.04 -15.41
CA GLN A 261 9.64 -24.67 -14.22
C GLN A 261 9.62 -26.17 -14.36
N ARG A 262 10.63 -26.81 -13.76
CA ARG A 262 10.78 -28.25 -13.72
C ARG A 262 10.87 -28.73 -12.29
N PHE A 263 10.06 -29.71 -11.94
CA PHE A 263 9.98 -30.35 -10.63
C PHE A 263 10.44 -31.80 -10.77
N ASP A 264 11.39 -32.22 -9.96
CA ASP A 264 11.88 -33.60 -9.87
C ASP A 264 11.62 -34.11 -8.44
N ARG A 265 10.77 -35.12 -8.26
CA ARG A 265 10.39 -35.66 -6.95
C ARG A 265 10.48 -37.21 -6.93
N PRO A 266 10.87 -37.85 -5.80
CA PRO A 266 10.80 -39.30 -5.62
C PRO A 266 9.37 -39.83 -5.65
N LEU A 267 9.16 -41.05 -6.17
CA LEU A 267 7.86 -41.72 -6.29
C LEU A 267 7.36 -42.37 -4.98
N ALA A 268 8.00 -42.14 -3.85
CA ALA A 268 7.74 -42.87 -2.61
C ALA A 268 6.32 -42.68 -2.05
N ASP A 269 5.68 -41.53 -2.30
CA ASP A 269 4.28 -41.26 -1.95
C ASP A 269 3.67 -40.35 -3.02
N LEU A 270 2.89 -40.95 -3.91
CA LEU A 270 2.38 -40.28 -5.08
C LEU A 270 1.30 -39.23 -4.72
N ALA A 271 0.52 -39.44 -3.66
CA ALA A 271 -0.52 -38.52 -3.24
C ALA A 271 0.05 -37.25 -2.57
N ALA A 272 0.94 -37.41 -1.60
CA ALA A 272 1.64 -36.29 -0.98
C ALA A 272 2.50 -35.53 -2.01
N LEU A 273 3.09 -36.23 -2.98
CA LEU A 273 3.82 -35.65 -4.08
C LEU A 273 2.91 -34.76 -4.96
N GLN A 274 1.70 -35.22 -5.22
CA GLN A 274 0.72 -34.48 -6.01
C GLN A 274 0.32 -33.18 -5.32
N GLU A 275 -0.02 -33.24 -4.03
CA GLU A 275 -0.37 -32.07 -3.22
C GLU A 275 0.78 -31.05 -3.18
N ASP A 276 2.00 -31.48 -2.85
CA ASP A 276 3.19 -30.61 -2.80
C ASP A 276 3.48 -29.93 -4.15
N LEU A 277 3.38 -30.69 -5.26
CA LEU A 277 3.63 -30.16 -6.60
C LEU A 277 2.57 -29.14 -7.02
N ILE A 278 1.31 -29.41 -6.72
CA ILE A 278 0.20 -28.51 -7.05
C ILE A 278 0.33 -27.19 -6.29
N GLU A 279 0.60 -27.26 -4.98
CA GLU A 279 0.81 -26.07 -4.15
C GLU A 279 1.99 -25.23 -4.68
N GLU A 280 3.13 -25.87 -4.99
CA GLU A 280 4.32 -25.20 -5.51
C GLU A 280 4.09 -24.59 -6.90
N VAL A 281 3.42 -25.28 -7.80
CA VAL A 281 3.09 -24.80 -9.16
C VAL A 281 2.09 -23.64 -9.07
N ALA A 282 1.04 -23.77 -8.27
CA ALA A 282 0.02 -22.73 -8.12
C ALA A 282 0.61 -21.44 -7.51
N ALA A 283 1.46 -21.55 -6.49
CA ALA A 283 2.14 -20.42 -5.88
C ALA A 283 3.06 -19.69 -6.88
N HIS A 284 3.84 -20.43 -7.65
CA HIS A 284 4.73 -19.85 -8.67
C HIS A 284 3.95 -19.18 -9.81
N LEU A 285 2.92 -19.84 -10.33
CA LEU A 285 2.08 -19.30 -11.40
C LEU A 285 1.33 -18.05 -10.98
N GLY A 286 0.74 -18.07 -9.79
CA GLY A 286 0.08 -16.90 -9.23
C GLY A 286 1.00 -15.69 -9.20
N THR A 287 2.23 -15.86 -8.71
CA THR A 287 3.24 -14.81 -8.66
C THR A 287 3.64 -14.31 -10.06
N GLN A 288 3.80 -15.20 -11.05
CA GLN A 288 4.20 -14.82 -12.41
C GLN A 288 3.10 -14.08 -13.16
N VAL A 289 1.87 -14.61 -13.16
CA VAL A 289 0.73 -13.96 -13.81
C VAL A 289 0.50 -12.58 -13.20
N TYR A 290 0.58 -12.50 -11.87
CA TYR A 290 0.47 -11.25 -11.13
C TYR A 290 1.56 -10.23 -11.52
N ARG A 291 2.84 -10.65 -11.58
CA ARG A 291 3.96 -9.79 -11.98
C ARG A 291 3.78 -9.24 -13.39
N MET A 292 3.40 -10.08 -14.33
CA MET A 292 3.20 -9.67 -15.73
C MET A 292 2.05 -8.68 -15.88
N ALA A 293 0.96 -8.93 -15.19
CA ALA A 293 -0.18 -8.03 -15.16
C ALA A 293 0.19 -6.65 -14.60
N MET A 294 1.00 -6.64 -13.54
CA MET A 294 1.53 -5.42 -12.94
C MET A 294 2.47 -4.65 -13.88
N GLU A 295 3.38 -5.34 -14.57
CA GLU A 295 4.28 -4.72 -15.55
C GLU A 295 3.51 -4.05 -16.70
N GLN A 296 2.36 -4.60 -17.08
CA GLN A 296 1.51 -4.01 -18.12
C GLN A 296 0.72 -2.81 -17.61
N ALA A 297 0.16 -2.89 -16.40
CA ALA A 297 -0.54 -1.76 -15.78
C ALA A 297 0.38 -0.54 -15.64
N LEU A 298 1.66 -0.76 -15.34
CA LEU A 298 2.66 0.31 -15.25
C LEU A 298 2.98 0.99 -16.61
N LYS A 299 2.66 0.34 -17.74
CA LYS A 299 2.92 0.88 -19.09
C LYS A 299 1.79 1.75 -19.66
N LYS A 300 0.63 1.83 -18.98
CA LYS A 300 -0.56 2.58 -19.43
C LYS A 300 -1.01 3.58 -18.37
N PRO A 301 -0.49 4.82 -18.32
CA PRO A 301 -0.81 5.75 -17.24
C PRO A 301 -2.19 6.43 -17.35
N ASP A 302 -2.79 6.55 -18.54
CA ASP A 302 -3.89 7.50 -18.77
C ASP A 302 -5.29 6.88 -18.99
N ASP A 303 -5.41 5.56 -19.11
CA ASP A 303 -6.71 4.86 -19.31
C ASP A 303 -6.69 3.52 -18.57
N LEU A 304 -6.67 3.60 -17.23
CA LEU A 304 -6.58 2.44 -16.36
C LEU A 304 -7.97 1.86 -16.08
N THR A 305 -8.05 0.54 -16.13
CA THR A 305 -9.19 -0.20 -15.59
C THR A 305 -9.06 -0.32 -14.05
N ALA A 306 -10.15 -0.60 -13.34
CA ALA A 306 -10.11 -0.81 -11.89
C ALA A 306 -9.09 -1.90 -11.49
N TRP A 307 -8.94 -2.92 -12.31
CA TRP A 307 -7.98 -3.99 -12.08
C TRP A 307 -6.53 -3.50 -12.23
N GLU A 308 -6.23 -2.68 -13.23
CA GLU A 308 -4.89 -2.08 -13.41
C GLU A 308 -4.53 -1.15 -12.25
N CYS A 309 -5.49 -0.37 -11.73
CA CYS A 309 -5.32 0.43 -10.52
C CYS A 309 -5.00 -0.44 -9.30
N VAL A 310 -5.72 -1.55 -9.11
CA VAL A 310 -5.45 -2.54 -8.05
C VAL A 310 -4.03 -3.09 -8.17
N MET A 311 -3.57 -3.43 -9.38
CA MET A 311 -2.21 -3.91 -9.60
C MET A 311 -1.16 -2.87 -9.24
N ARG A 312 -1.37 -1.60 -9.58
CA ARG A 312 -0.47 -0.50 -9.21
C ARG A 312 -0.46 -0.24 -7.70
N ALA A 313 -1.61 -0.30 -7.05
CA ALA A 313 -1.71 -0.19 -5.59
C ALA A 313 -0.92 -1.28 -4.88
N LEU A 314 -1.06 -2.52 -5.31
CA LEU A 314 -0.31 -3.66 -4.78
C LEU A 314 1.20 -3.52 -5.01
N ALA A 315 1.62 -3.04 -6.20
CA ALA A 315 3.02 -2.74 -6.48
C ALA A 315 3.60 -1.70 -5.54
N ALA A 316 2.84 -0.66 -5.28
CA ALA A 316 3.21 0.43 -4.40
C ALA A 316 3.32 -0.04 -2.93
N LEU A 317 2.35 -0.82 -2.43
CA LEU A 317 2.38 -1.40 -1.09
C LEU A 317 3.60 -2.30 -0.85
N ARG A 318 4.06 -3.04 -1.85
CA ARG A 318 5.25 -3.90 -1.73
C ARG A 318 6.55 -3.14 -1.44
N ARG A 319 6.63 -1.85 -1.77
CA ARG A 319 7.83 -1.02 -1.55
C ARG A 319 7.85 -0.36 -0.18
N LEU A 320 6.71 -0.20 0.49
CA LEU A 320 6.54 0.34 1.85
C LEU A 320 7.36 1.60 2.15
N SER A 321 7.34 2.59 1.26
CA SER A 321 7.88 3.94 1.50
C SER A 321 6.75 4.97 1.61
N GLY A 322 7.03 6.14 2.19
CA GLY A 322 6.02 7.19 2.29
C GLY A 322 5.44 7.61 0.94
N GLU A 323 6.28 7.69 -0.10
CA GLU A 323 5.87 8.04 -1.46
C GLU A 323 4.99 6.95 -2.09
N THR A 324 5.39 5.67 -1.92
CA THR A 324 4.62 4.56 -2.48
C THR A 324 3.32 4.31 -1.72
N LEU A 325 3.21 4.70 -0.44
CA LEU A 325 1.95 4.64 0.29
C LEU A 325 0.92 5.63 -0.27
N VAL A 326 1.35 6.85 -0.62
CA VAL A 326 0.47 7.84 -1.28
C VAL A 326 -0.04 7.28 -2.61
N LEU A 327 0.83 6.71 -3.43
CA LEU A 327 0.45 6.07 -4.68
C LEU A 327 -0.53 4.90 -4.46
N ALA A 328 -0.30 4.06 -3.44
CA ALA A 328 -1.19 2.96 -3.11
C ALA A 328 -2.60 3.45 -2.73
N LEU A 329 -2.68 4.54 -1.98
CA LEU A 329 -3.96 5.18 -1.62
C LEU A 329 -4.69 5.71 -2.86
N GLU A 330 -4.00 6.46 -3.71
CA GLU A 330 -4.58 7.05 -4.94
C GLU A 330 -5.10 5.96 -5.88
N GLU A 331 -4.30 4.95 -6.15
CA GLU A 331 -4.69 3.86 -7.06
C GLU A 331 -5.83 3.01 -6.48
N SER A 332 -5.85 2.78 -5.17
CA SER A 332 -6.96 2.08 -4.53
C SER A 332 -8.26 2.91 -4.58
N GLN A 333 -8.17 4.23 -4.41
CA GLN A 333 -9.31 5.14 -4.55
C GLN A 333 -9.83 5.16 -5.99
N ASN A 334 -8.93 5.23 -6.98
CA ASN A 334 -9.29 5.16 -8.41
C ASN A 334 -9.98 3.84 -8.74
N ALA A 335 -9.46 2.71 -8.22
CA ALA A 335 -10.06 1.40 -8.43
C ALA A 335 -11.49 1.32 -7.88
N VAL A 336 -11.72 1.82 -6.67
CA VAL A 336 -13.06 1.89 -6.05
C VAL A 336 -13.99 2.82 -6.82
N ALA A 337 -13.48 3.97 -7.31
CA ALA A 337 -14.27 4.91 -8.10
C ALA A 337 -14.71 4.30 -9.44
N ILE A 338 -13.84 3.51 -10.10
CA ILE A 338 -14.14 2.84 -11.38
C ILE A 338 -15.09 1.65 -11.18
N ALA A 339 -14.88 0.86 -10.13
CA ALA A 339 -15.67 -0.34 -9.83
C ALA A 339 -16.03 -0.43 -8.33
N PRO A 340 -17.14 0.21 -7.92
CA PRO A 340 -17.56 0.27 -6.50
C PRO A 340 -17.98 -1.08 -5.88
N ASP A 341 -18.08 -2.12 -6.67
CA ASP A 341 -18.36 -3.50 -6.25
C ASP A 341 -17.13 -4.42 -6.27
N TYR A 342 -15.93 -3.84 -6.47
CA TYR A 342 -14.70 -4.63 -6.53
C TYR A 342 -14.09 -4.83 -5.12
N GLY A 343 -14.32 -6.01 -4.52
CA GLY A 343 -13.91 -6.33 -3.15
C GLY A 343 -12.43 -6.09 -2.86
N LEU A 344 -11.52 -6.50 -3.76
CA LEU A 344 -10.09 -6.29 -3.57
C LEU A 344 -9.69 -4.80 -3.61
N ALA A 345 -10.34 -3.97 -4.42
CA ALA A 345 -10.10 -2.52 -4.43
C ALA A 345 -10.43 -1.89 -3.06
N HIS A 346 -11.58 -2.27 -2.47
CA HIS A 346 -11.94 -1.86 -1.11
C HIS A 346 -10.96 -2.39 -0.05
N ALA A 347 -10.52 -3.64 -0.14
CA ALA A 347 -9.57 -4.24 0.78
C ALA A 347 -8.22 -3.49 0.74
N LEU A 348 -7.73 -3.14 -0.44
CA LEU A 348 -6.49 -2.38 -0.61
C LEU A 348 -6.63 -0.94 -0.14
N LEU A 349 -7.76 -0.29 -0.38
CA LEU A 349 -8.01 1.04 0.14
C LEU A 349 -8.05 1.05 1.67
N ALA A 350 -8.72 0.07 2.28
CA ALA A 350 -8.70 -0.10 3.73
C ALA A 350 -7.28 -0.34 4.26
N HIS A 351 -6.49 -1.21 3.62
CA HIS A 351 -5.11 -1.50 4.00
C HIS A 351 -4.22 -0.27 3.89
N SER A 352 -4.21 0.41 2.74
CA SER A 352 -3.40 1.62 2.52
C SER A 352 -3.78 2.75 3.47
N SER A 353 -5.09 2.97 3.69
CA SER A 353 -5.58 3.95 4.66
C SER A 353 -5.18 3.59 6.09
N SER A 354 -5.18 2.31 6.46
CA SER A 354 -4.79 1.88 7.80
C SER A 354 -3.31 2.10 8.09
N LEU A 355 -2.44 1.93 7.08
CA LEU A 355 -1.03 2.30 7.19
C LEU A 355 -0.87 3.82 7.38
N ALA A 356 -1.57 4.64 6.58
CA ALA A 356 -1.55 6.08 6.73
C ALA A 356 -2.07 6.51 8.12
N TYR A 357 -3.19 5.92 8.56
CA TYR A 357 -3.75 6.14 9.90
C TYR A 357 -2.72 5.85 11.00
N MET A 358 -2.05 4.70 10.94
CA MET A 358 -1.05 4.30 11.92
C MET A 358 0.14 5.25 12.00
N PHE A 359 0.60 5.76 10.85
CA PHE A 359 1.81 6.59 10.79
C PHE A 359 1.54 8.08 10.95
N LEU A 360 0.33 8.56 10.59
CA LEU A 360 0.04 9.99 10.51
C LEU A 360 -1.03 10.46 11.53
N SER A 361 -2.04 9.64 11.82
CA SER A 361 -3.22 10.08 12.62
C SER A 361 -3.88 8.93 13.39
N PRO A 362 -3.17 8.24 14.30
CA PRO A 362 -3.62 6.99 14.91
C PRO A 362 -4.84 7.11 15.83
N ASP A 363 -5.30 8.30 16.14
CA ASP A 363 -6.41 8.58 17.05
C ASP A 363 -7.60 9.31 16.37
N ASP A 364 -7.59 9.43 15.03
CA ASP A 364 -8.72 9.99 14.29
C ASP A 364 -9.86 8.97 14.14
N PRO A 365 -10.97 9.09 14.91
CA PRO A 365 -12.09 8.15 14.84
C PRO A 365 -12.84 8.22 13.50
N ALA A 366 -12.79 9.35 12.79
CA ALA A 366 -13.41 9.48 11.47
C ALA A 366 -12.64 8.66 10.43
N GLU A 367 -11.30 8.67 10.48
CA GLU A 367 -10.48 7.83 9.60
C GLU A 367 -10.66 6.35 9.92
N ALA A 368 -10.67 5.97 11.20
CA ALA A 368 -10.98 4.59 11.61
C ALA A 368 -12.35 4.12 11.10
N GLY A 369 -13.35 5.01 11.12
CA GLY A 369 -14.69 4.75 10.56
C GLY A 369 -14.67 4.55 9.04
N ARG A 370 -13.90 5.35 8.30
CA ARG A 370 -13.71 5.18 6.83
C ARG A 370 -13.04 3.86 6.49
N ILE A 371 -11.98 3.50 7.22
CA ILE A 371 -11.30 2.21 7.06
C ILE A 371 -12.29 1.06 7.30
N ARG A 372 -13.07 1.12 8.38
CA ARG A 372 -14.07 0.09 8.70
C ARG A 372 -15.12 -0.04 7.61
N PHE A 373 -15.62 1.05 7.06
CA PHE A 373 -16.53 1.02 5.92
C PHE A 373 -15.95 0.25 4.74
N HIS A 374 -14.69 0.49 4.36
CA HIS A 374 -14.07 -0.22 3.26
C HIS A 374 -13.78 -1.69 3.57
N VAL A 375 -13.47 -2.04 4.83
CA VAL A 375 -13.38 -3.42 5.30
C VAL A 375 -14.72 -4.15 5.09
N ASP A 376 -15.83 -3.56 5.56
CA ASP A 376 -17.16 -4.17 5.45
C ASP A 376 -17.59 -4.31 3.99
N ARG A 377 -17.30 -3.31 3.14
CA ARG A 377 -17.56 -3.39 1.71
C ARG A 377 -16.74 -4.47 1.02
N ALA A 378 -15.44 -4.60 1.34
CA ALA A 378 -14.58 -5.64 0.78
C ALA A 378 -15.15 -7.03 1.06
N ILE A 379 -15.53 -7.28 2.31
CA ILE A 379 -16.11 -8.56 2.74
C ILE A 379 -17.47 -8.81 2.06
N ALA A 380 -18.32 -7.80 1.97
CA ALA A 380 -19.64 -7.93 1.33
C ALA A 380 -19.54 -8.23 -0.17
N CYS A 381 -18.51 -7.70 -0.85
CA CYS A 381 -18.31 -7.90 -2.29
C CYS A 381 -17.62 -9.23 -2.61
N ASP A 382 -16.65 -9.67 -1.78
CA ASP A 382 -15.81 -10.85 -2.08
C ASP A 382 -15.21 -11.45 -0.79
N GLY A 383 -16.06 -11.84 0.14
CA GLY A 383 -15.67 -12.36 1.46
C GLY A 383 -15.07 -13.77 1.46
N GLU A 384 -15.06 -14.47 0.34
CA GLU A 384 -14.44 -15.79 0.16
C GLU A 384 -13.13 -15.72 -0.65
N SER A 385 -12.60 -14.54 -0.88
CA SER A 385 -11.29 -14.36 -1.51
C SER A 385 -10.17 -14.31 -0.48
N ALA A 386 -9.17 -15.19 -0.59
CA ALA A 386 -7.99 -15.19 0.26
C ALA A 386 -7.25 -13.84 0.22
N ALA A 387 -7.15 -13.22 -0.96
CA ALA A 387 -6.50 -11.93 -1.14
C ALA A 387 -7.26 -10.81 -0.43
N VAL A 388 -8.59 -10.76 -0.57
CA VAL A 388 -9.44 -9.79 0.12
C VAL A 388 -9.28 -9.92 1.63
N LEU A 389 -9.42 -11.14 2.16
CA LEU A 389 -9.33 -11.40 3.59
C LEU A 389 -7.95 -11.10 4.18
N GLY A 390 -6.87 -11.39 3.45
CA GLY A 390 -5.51 -11.06 3.86
C GLY A 390 -5.30 -9.54 4.01
N HIS A 391 -5.73 -8.75 3.02
CA HIS A 391 -5.63 -7.28 3.08
C HIS A 391 -6.58 -6.66 4.12
N VAL A 392 -7.77 -7.20 4.28
CA VAL A 392 -8.70 -6.82 5.35
C VAL A 392 -8.10 -7.07 6.73
N ALA A 393 -7.42 -8.21 6.93
CA ALA A 393 -6.73 -8.51 8.18
C ALA A 393 -5.68 -7.44 8.53
N PHE A 394 -4.88 -6.99 7.56
CA PHE A 394 -3.94 -5.89 7.77
C PHE A 394 -4.63 -4.59 8.19
N ALA A 395 -5.72 -4.21 7.52
CA ALA A 395 -6.48 -3.00 7.87
C ALA A 395 -7.01 -3.04 9.31
N LEU A 396 -7.54 -4.19 9.72
CA LEU A 396 -8.09 -4.41 11.06
C LEU A 396 -7.01 -4.37 12.17
N MET A 397 -5.81 -4.89 11.91
CA MET A 397 -4.72 -4.84 12.88
C MET A 397 -4.36 -3.40 13.27
N TYR A 398 -4.22 -2.53 12.30
CA TYR A 398 -3.80 -1.15 12.53
C TYR A 398 -4.89 -0.28 13.16
N THR A 399 -6.16 -0.66 13.02
CA THR A 399 -7.28 0.01 13.70
C THR A 399 -7.63 -0.57 15.06
N GLY A 400 -6.83 -1.51 15.58
CA GLY A 400 -6.98 -2.07 16.93
C GLY A 400 -7.95 -3.27 17.02
N ALA A 401 -8.43 -3.81 15.90
CA ALA A 401 -9.32 -4.97 15.85
C ALA A 401 -8.55 -6.29 15.66
N ALA A 402 -7.47 -6.51 16.43
CA ALA A 402 -6.58 -7.67 16.29
C ALA A 402 -7.30 -9.04 16.36
N PRO A 403 -8.32 -9.28 17.21
CA PRO A 403 -9.03 -10.56 17.20
C PRO A 403 -9.73 -10.84 15.87
N GLU A 404 -10.41 -9.85 15.30
CA GLU A 404 -11.06 -9.98 13.99
C GLU A 404 -10.01 -10.11 12.87
N ALA A 405 -8.90 -9.38 12.96
CA ALA A 405 -7.79 -9.50 12.03
C ALA A 405 -7.24 -10.93 11.96
N LEU A 406 -6.96 -11.55 13.10
CA LEU A 406 -6.48 -12.94 13.15
C LEU A 406 -7.52 -13.90 12.56
N HIS A 407 -8.80 -13.73 12.88
CA HIS A 407 -9.87 -14.56 12.31
C HIS A 407 -9.90 -14.47 10.77
N ARG A 408 -9.80 -13.26 10.20
CA ARG A 408 -9.77 -13.06 8.74
C ARG A 408 -8.51 -13.62 8.10
N ALA A 409 -7.36 -13.48 8.75
CA ALA A 409 -6.11 -14.05 8.27
C ALA A 409 -6.15 -15.59 8.24
N LEU A 410 -6.68 -16.23 9.30
CA LEU A 410 -6.84 -17.68 9.34
C LEU A 410 -7.82 -18.17 8.27
N ARG A 411 -8.93 -17.46 8.05
CA ARG A 411 -9.86 -17.78 6.96
C ARG A 411 -9.19 -17.63 5.58
N SER A 412 -8.34 -16.62 5.39
CA SER A 412 -7.53 -16.48 4.16
C SER A 412 -6.64 -17.72 3.92
N ILE A 413 -5.99 -18.23 4.98
CA ILE A 413 -5.15 -19.43 4.93
C ILE A 413 -5.98 -20.69 4.62
N GLU A 414 -7.16 -20.83 5.22
CA GLU A 414 -8.06 -21.96 4.95
C GLU A 414 -8.51 -22.01 3.48
N ILE A 415 -8.81 -20.83 2.90
CA ILE A 415 -9.25 -20.73 1.49
C ILE A 415 -8.06 -21.00 0.55
N ASN A 416 -6.89 -20.46 0.86
CA ASN A 416 -5.69 -20.69 0.06
C ASN A 416 -4.43 -20.81 0.94
N PRO A 417 -4.02 -22.04 1.30
CA PRO A 417 -2.79 -22.28 2.08
C PRO A 417 -1.52 -21.78 1.39
N GLY A 418 -1.49 -21.73 0.05
CA GLY A 418 -0.37 -21.23 -0.75
C GLY A 418 -0.28 -19.69 -0.85
N PHE A 419 -1.27 -18.96 -0.33
CA PHE A 419 -1.25 -17.50 -0.32
C PHE A 419 -0.52 -16.98 0.93
N GLY A 420 0.80 -16.76 0.80
CA GLY A 420 1.69 -16.40 1.92
C GLY A 420 1.25 -15.16 2.69
N PHE A 421 0.58 -14.21 2.03
CA PHE A 421 0.13 -12.97 2.68
C PHE A 421 -0.89 -13.22 3.82
N GLY A 422 -1.71 -14.28 3.75
CA GLY A 422 -2.55 -14.72 4.86
C GLY A 422 -1.72 -15.16 6.07
N GLN A 423 -0.66 -15.93 5.83
CA GLN A 423 0.30 -16.35 6.87
C GLN A 423 1.01 -15.13 7.49
N LEU A 424 1.44 -14.18 6.67
CA LEU A 424 2.05 -12.94 7.16
C LEU A 424 1.09 -12.18 8.07
N ALA A 425 -0.18 -12.02 7.65
CA ALA A 425 -1.19 -11.33 8.44
C ALA A 425 -1.47 -12.02 9.77
N ALA A 426 -1.60 -13.35 9.78
CA ALA A 426 -1.77 -14.14 11.02
C ALA A 426 -0.56 -14.01 11.94
N GLY A 427 0.66 -14.06 11.38
CA GLY A 427 1.91 -13.90 12.12
C GLY A 427 2.05 -12.53 12.78
N ILE A 428 1.50 -11.48 12.18
CA ILE A 428 1.52 -10.12 12.74
C ILE A 428 0.42 -9.92 13.79
N ALA A 429 -0.78 -10.46 13.55
CA ALA A 429 -1.91 -10.31 14.48
C ALA A 429 -1.71 -11.10 15.78
N SER A 430 -1.03 -12.25 15.71
CA SER A 430 -0.87 -13.16 16.84
C SER A 430 -0.13 -12.55 18.04
N PRO A 431 1.01 -11.86 17.92
CA PRO A 431 1.69 -11.27 19.09
C PRO A 431 0.87 -10.14 19.73
N MET A 432 0.02 -9.45 18.97
CA MET A 432 -0.89 -8.44 19.51
C MET A 432 -1.93 -9.06 20.46
N LEU A 433 -2.19 -10.36 20.34
CA LEU A 433 -3.12 -11.13 21.17
C LEU A 433 -2.41 -11.98 22.24
N GLY A 434 -1.10 -11.82 22.41
CA GLY A 434 -0.32 -12.61 23.37
C GLY A 434 -0.08 -14.06 22.92
N LEU A 435 -0.01 -14.31 21.60
CA LEU A 435 0.20 -15.62 20.98
C LEU A 435 1.54 -15.65 20.21
N PRO A 436 2.70 -15.42 20.85
CA PRO A 436 3.97 -15.25 20.15
C PRO A 436 4.48 -16.55 19.49
N GLU A 437 4.21 -17.72 20.05
CA GLU A 437 4.59 -19.00 19.44
C GLU A 437 3.83 -19.25 18.14
N ALA A 438 2.51 -18.94 18.11
CA ALA A 438 1.71 -19.02 16.90
C ALA A 438 2.22 -18.03 15.83
N ALA A 439 2.63 -16.82 16.25
CA ALA A 439 3.24 -15.85 15.35
C ALA A 439 4.48 -16.41 14.65
N LEU A 440 5.42 -16.98 15.42
CA LEU A 440 6.65 -17.56 14.85
C LEU A 440 6.36 -18.67 13.85
N LYS A 441 5.35 -19.52 14.13
CA LYS A 441 4.92 -20.56 13.20
C LYS A 441 4.41 -19.98 11.88
N HIS A 442 3.45 -19.04 11.96
CA HIS A 442 2.88 -18.41 10.76
C HIS A 442 3.93 -17.66 9.94
N LEU A 443 4.86 -16.95 10.59
CA LEU A 443 5.94 -16.23 9.91
C LEU A 443 6.96 -17.18 9.27
N ALA A 444 7.24 -18.35 9.87
CA ALA A 444 8.05 -19.39 9.26
C ALA A 444 7.36 -20.00 8.02
N ASP A 445 6.06 -20.27 8.12
CA ASP A 445 5.26 -20.74 6.97
C ASP A 445 5.24 -19.72 5.84
N PHE A 446 5.09 -18.41 6.15
CA PHE A 446 5.22 -17.34 5.15
C PHE A 446 6.58 -17.38 4.43
N GLN A 447 7.68 -17.50 5.19
CA GLN A 447 9.03 -17.56 4.61
C GLN A 447 9.23 -18.79 3.71
N ARG A 448 8.61 -19.92 4.07
CA ARG A 448 8.64 -21.16 3.28
C ARG A 448 7.85 -20.99 1.97
N ILE A 449 6.67 -20.36 2.01
CA ILE A 449 5.78 -20.18 0.86
C ILE A 449 6.34 -19.09 -0.08
N GLU A 450 6.80 -17.97 0.48
CA GLU A 450 7.30 -16.83 -0.28
C GLU A 450 8.75 -16.45 0.08
N PRO A 451 9.76 -17.30 -0.20
CA PRO A 451 11.16 -17.07 0.23
C PRO A 451 11.82 -15.85 -0.40
N GLN A 452 11.27 -15.31 -1.47
CA GLN A 452 11.75 -14.09 -2.15
C GLN A 452 10.74 -12.94 -2.08
N SER A 453 9.82 -12.99 -1.14
CA SER A 453 8.81 -11.93 -0.97
C SER A 453 9.48 -10.60 -0.58
N PRO A 454 9.04 -9.47 -1.17
CA PRO A 454 9.49 -8.15 -0.72
C PRO A 454 9.08 -7.86 0.73
N TYR A 455 8.14 -8.60 1.31
CA TYR A 455 7.73 -8.50 2.71
C TYR A 455 8.58 -9.34 3.68
N LEU A 456 9.62 -10.03 3.21
CA LEU A 456 10.44 -10.89 4.06
C LEU A 456 11.09 -10.12 5.23
N HIS A 457 11.58 -8.90 4.96
CA HIS A 457 12.11 -8.03 6.02
C HIS A 457 11.05 -7.71 7.08
N TYR A 458 9.79 -7.56 6.66
CA TYR A 458 8.68 -7.26 7.55
C TYR A 458 8.29 -8.49 8.40
N ALA A 459 8.28 -9.67 7.80
CA ALA A 459 8.10 -10.93 8.53
C ALA A 459 9.19 -11.15 9.59
N LEU A 460 10.46 -10.91 9.26
CA LEU A 460 11.57 -10.99 10.20
C LEU A 460 11.44 -9.98 11.34
N ASN A 461 11.01 -8.75 11.05
CA ASN A 461 10.75 -7.76 12.10
C ASN A 461 9.68 -8.24 13.09
N TRP A 462 8.59 -8.84 12.61
CA TRP A 462 7.53 -9.35 13.47
C TRP A 462 7.91 -10.64 14.19
N ALA A 463 8.77 -11.48 13.61
CA ALA A 463 9.39 -12.60 14.30
C ALA A 463 10.27 -12.11 15.48
N ALA A 464 11.00 -11.02 15.28
CA ALA A 464 11.73 -10.39 16.38
C ALA A 464 10.80 -9.87 17.49
N VAL A 465 9.68 -9.22 17.14
CA VAL A 465 8.68 -8.77 18.12
C VAL A 465 8.08 -9.95 18.89
N ALA A 466 7.80 -11.08 18.21
CA ALA A 466 7.33 -12.29 18.86
C ALA A 466 8.39 -12.88 19.84
N ASN A 467 9.67 -12.89 19.44
CA ASN A 467 10.77 -13.32 20.31
C ASN A 467 10.94 -12.39 21.52
N LEU A 468 10.77 -11.07 21.37
CA LEU A 468 10.73 -10.16 22.53
C LEU A 468 9.59 -10.50 23.49
N ALA A 469 8.42 -10.87 22.97
CA ALA A 469 7.29 -11.29 23.80
C ALA A 469 7.57 -12.57 24.60
N LEU A 470 8.42 -13.47 24.06
CA LEU A 470 8.91 -14.68 24.72
C LEU A 470 10.11 -14.43 25.65
N GLY A 471 10.67 -13.22 25.67
CA GLY A 471 11.88 -12.92 26.42
C GLY A 471 13.18 -13.40 25.76
N ASP A 472 13.12 -13.84 24.51
CA ASP A 472 14.32 -14.23 23.74
C ASP A 472 14.92 -13.02 23.00
N TRP A 473 15.64 -12.21 23.75
CA TRP A 473 16.26 -10.99 23.26
C TRP A 473 17.33 -11.23 22.20
N ALA A 474 18.05 -12.38 22.30
CA ALA A 474 19.10 -12.72 21.35
C ALA A 474 18.54 -13.10 19.98
N ALA A 475 17.48 -13.93 19.94
CA ALA A 475 16.77 -14.26 18.71
C ALA A 475 16.09 -13.02 18.10
N ALA A 476 15.54 -12.13 18.96
CA ALA A 476 14.97 -10.87 18.49
C ALA A 476 16.01 -9.98 17.80
N GLU A 477 17.20 -9.82 18.40
CA GLU A 477 18.28 -9.05 17.79
C GLU A 477 18.69 -9.60 16.44
N THR A 478 18.90 -10.91 16.34
CA THR A 478 19.27 -11.60 15.10
C THR A 478 18.23 -11.33 13.99
N ASN A 479 16.94 -11.42 14.32
CA ASN A 479 15.87 -11.17 13.36
C ASN A 479 15.77 -9.68 12.95
N PHE A 480 16.01 -8.73 13.84
CA PHE A 480 16.07 -7.30 13.47
C PHE A 480 17.27 -7.01 12.56
N GLU A 481 18.41 -7.63 12.80
CA GLU A 481 19.58 -7.50 11.93
C GLU A 481 19.32 -8.05 10.54
N ALA A 482 18.74 -9.24 10.45
CA ALA A 482 18.33 -9.84 9.19
C ALA A 482 17.28 -8.98 8.44
N SER A 483 16.32 -8.40 9.17
CA SER A 483 15.33 -7.47 8.60
C SER A 483 16.01 -6.25 7.99
N LEU A 484 16.93 -5.60 8.70
CA LEU A 484 17.67 -4.42 8.22
C LEU A 484 18.64 -4.75 7.07
N ALA A 485 19.20 -5.96 7.04
CA ALA A 485 20.05 -6.41 5.93
C ALA A 485 19.24 -6.51 4.62
N LEU A 486 17.97 -6.92 4.70
CA LEU A 486 17.06 -6.99 3.54
C LEU A 486 16.51 -5.61 3.16
N ASN A 487 16.17 -4.78 4.14
CA ASN A 487 15.63 -3.44 3.92
C ASN A 487 16.23 -2.41 4.90
N PRO A 488 17.35 -1.77 4.53
CA PRO A 488 17.97 -0.74 5.38
C PRO A 488 17.11 0.51 5.58
N LEU A 489 16.01 0.66 4.83
CA LEU A 489 15.08 1.79 4.93
C LEU A 489 13.93 1.55 5.92
N ALA A 490 13.83 0.37 6.52
CA ALA A 490 12.77 0.00 7.46
C ALA A 490 12.91 0.77 8.79
N GLY A 491 12.43 2.00 8.84
CA GLY A 491 12.52 2.90 10.01
C GLY A 491 11.99 2.28 11.30
N TYR A 492 10.89 1.52 11.19
CA TYR A 492 10.26 0.81 12.32
C TYR A 492 11.17 -0.27 12.94
N THR A 493 12.21 -0.77 12.28
CA THR A 493 13.13 -1.77 12.84
C THR A 493 14.22 -1.10 13.69
N TYR A 494 14.65 0.12 13.34
CA TYR A 494 15.73 0.82 14.05
C TYR A 494 15.39 1.12 15.51
N TRP A 495 14.16 1.54 15.81
CA TRP A 495 13.77 1.86 17.18
C TRP A 495 13.67 0.62 18.06
N TYR A 496 13.14 -0.51 17.55
CA TYR A 496 13.17 -1.78 18.28
C TYR A 496 14.61 -2.21 18.57
N LYS A 497 15.48 -2.14 17.54
CA LYS A 497 16.91 -2.45 17.73
C LYS A 497 17.59 -1.54 18.75
N ALA A 498 17.23 -0.25 18.79
CA ALA A 498 17.72 0.67 19.84
C ALA A 498 17.31 0.21 21.25
N LEU A 499 16.06 -0.24 21.42
CA LEU A 499 15.57 -0.72 22.72
C LEU A 499 16.25 -2.05 23.12
N VAL A 500 16.49 -2.95 22.17
CA VAL A 500 17.24 -4.20 22.41
C VAL A 500 18.70 -3.90 22.78
N ALA A 501 19.33 -2.93 22.14
CA ALA A 501 20.69 -2.51 22.51
C ALA A 501 20.76 -1.95 23.95
N CYS A 502 19.72 -1.27 24.43
CA CYS A 502 19.60 -0.86 25.84
C CYS A 502 19.55 -2.06 26.79
N HIS A 503 18.74 -3.07 26.48
CA HIS A 503 18.66 -4.29 27.27
C HIS A 503 20.03 -4.94 27.46
N PHE A 504 20.88 -4.97 26.41
CA PHE A 504 22.24 -5.50 26.49
C PHE A 504 23.29 -4.50 27.04
N GLY A 505 22.87 -3.34 27.53
CA GLY A 505 23.77 -2.33 28.10
C GLY A 505 24.60 -1.56 27.07
N ARG A 506 24.31 -1.67 25.79
CA ARG A 506 25.02 -1.01 24.68
C ARG A 506 24.47 0.40 24.41
N THR A 507 24.58 1.26 25.43
CA THR A 507 23.97 2.61 25.42
C THR A 507 24.41 3.50 24.26
N GLY A 508 25.69 3.46 23.88
CA GLY A 508 26.23 4.23 22.75
C GLY A 508 25.65 3.80 21.40
N GLU A 509 25.39 2.51 21.20
CA GLU A 509 24.72 1.99 20.02
C GLU A 509 23.22 2.35 20.02
N ALA A 510 22.56 2.14 21.14
CA ALA A 510 21.15 2.46 21.33
C ALA A 510 20.84 3.93 20.98
N ARG A 511 21.69 4.84 21.46
CA ARG A 511 21.57 6.28 21.19
C ARG A 511 21.72 6.60 19.69
N LYS A 512 22.70 6.01 19.00
CA LYS A 512 22.88 6.20 17.55
C LYS A 512 21.66 5.71 16.75
N LEU A 513 21.14 4.54 17.11
CA LEU A 513 19.97 3.97 16.47
C LEU A 513 18.71 4.81 16.73
N MET A 514 18.54 5.38 17.92
CA MET A 514 17.41 6.26 18.24
C MET A 514 17.50 7.59 17.46
N ILE A 515 18.66 8.19 17.34
CA ILE A 515 18.88 9.39 16.51
C ILE A 515 18.51 9.09 15.04
N GLU A 516 18.94 7.94 14.53
CA GLU A 516 18.61 7.53 13.17
C GLU A 516 17.09 7.29 12.99
N THR A 517 16.44 6.69 13.98
CA THR A 517 14.98 6.54 14.01
C THR A 517 14.28 7.88 13.91
N ARG A 518 14.67 8.85 14.74
CA ARG A 518 14.06 10.19 14.75
C ARG A 518 14.29 10.96 13.46
N ARG A 519 15.46 10.80 12.83
CA ARG A 519 15.73 11.39 11.49
C ARG A 519 14.83 10.83 10.42
N ARG A 520 14.48 9.54 10.50
CA ARG A 520 13.59 8.87 9.54
C ARG A 520 12.12 9.20 9.76
N GLU A 521 11.74 9.42 11.02
CA GLU A 521 10.36 9.77 11.41
C GLU A 521 10.35 11.05 12.28
N PRO A 522 10.73 12.20 11.72
CA PRO A 522 10.94 13.43 12.49
C PRO A 522 9.64 14.04 13.06
N THR A 523 8.48 13.61 12.57
CA THR A 523 7.15 14.03 13.09
C THR A 523 6.63 13.13 14.19
N ALA A 524 7.24 11.96 14.42
CA ALA A 524 6.81 11.05 15.45
C ALA A 524 7.13 11.63 16.84
N THR A 525 6.14 11.60 17.74
CA THR A 525 6.26 12.01 19.13
C THR A 525 6.53 10.81 20.05
N LEU A 526 7.00 11.04 21.26
CA LEU A 526 7.13 9.97 22.26
C LEU A 526 5.79 9.27 22.49
N GLY A 527 4.69 10.05 22.60
CA GLY A 527 3.35 9.49 22.76
C GLY A 527 2.94 8.55 21.64
N LEU A 528 3.27 8.89 20.37
CA LEU A 528 3.02 8.00 19.22
C LEU A 528 3.82 6.70 19.33
N TRP A 529 5.09 6.76 19.72
CA TRP A 529 5.90 5.56 19.92
C TRP A 529 5.42 4.68 21.07
N GLU A 530 4.98 5.29 22.18
CA GLU A 530 4.37 4.56 23.29
C GLU A 530 3.05 3.89 22.89
N LEU A 531 2.23 4.57 22.09
CA LEU A 531 1.00 4.02 21.54
C LEU A 531 1.29 2.82 20.62
N ARG A 532 2.25 2.95 19.71
CA ARG A 532 2.71 1.83 18.86
C ARG A 532 3.17 0.64 19.71
N LEU A 533 4.02 0.89 20.71
CA LEU A 533 4.50 -0.16 21.60
C LEU A 533 3.34 -0.83 22.37
N SER A 534 2.34 -0.08 22.80
CA SER A 534 1.17 -0.63 23.49
C SER A 534 0.28 -1.48 22.60
N ARG A 535 0.15 -1.13 21.33
CA ARG A 535 -0.66 -1.90 20.36
C ARG A 535 0.05 -3.15 19.85
N TRP A 536 1.39 -3.11 19.71
CA TRP A 536 2.17 -4.16 19.07
C TRP A 536 2.88 -5.11 20.02
N GLY A 537 2.99 -4.78 21.28
CA GLY A 537 3.69 -5.58 22.28
C GLY A 537 2.95 -5.70 23.60
N ALA A 538 1.62 -5.49 23.62
CA ALA A 538 0.84 -5.12 24.78
C ALA A 538 0.85 -6.08 25.96
N SER A 539 1.25 -7.35 25.82
CA SER A 539 0.96 -8.38 26.81
C SER A 539 2.17 -9.09 27.41
N SER A 540 3.41 -8.63 27.14
CA SER A 540 4.61 -9.30 27.64
C SER A 540 5.34 -8.47 28.72
N PRO A 541 6.05 -9.11 29.66
CA PRO A 541 6.94 -8.43 30.60
C PRO A 541 7.99 -7.55 29.92
N ALA A 542 8.46 -7.95 28.74
CA ALA A 542 9.39 -7.19 27.91
C ALA A 542 8.84 -5.80 27.50
N THR A 543 7.53 -5.66 27.33
CA THR A 543 6.93 -4.38 26.96
C THR A 543 7.14 -3.28 28.00
N ALA A 544 7.11 -3.61 29.29
CA ALA A 544 7.37 -2.65 30.37
C ALA A 544 8.83 -2.17 30.35
N GLU A 545 9.75 -3.09 30.13
CA GLU A 545 11.18 -2.79 29.97
C GLU A 545 11.44 -1.93 28.74
N LEU A 546 10.89 -2.32 27.56
CA LEU A 546 11.00 -1.56 26.32
C LEU A 546 10.47 -0.13 26.47
N ARG A 547 9.35 0.06 27.18
CA ARG A 547 8.79 1.40 27.44
C ARG A 547 9.74 2.24 28.30
N THR A 548 10.39 1.65 29.29
CA THR A 548 11.38 2.33 30.12
C THR A 548 12.58 2.77 29.29
N HIS A 549 13.12 1.89 28.46
CA HIS A 549 14.21 2.21 27.55
C HIS A 549 13.84 3.28 26.53
N LEU A 550 12.63 3.20 25.98
CA LEU A 550 12.13 4.19 25.02
C LEU A 550 12.12 5.60 25.62
N ARG A 551 11.57 5.76 26.83
CA ARG A 551 11.52 7.07 27.52
C ARG A 551 12.90 7.63 27.79
N ALA A 552 13.81 6.78 28.29
CA ALA A 552 15.19 7.19 28.56
C ALA A 552 15.92 7.66 27.29
N LEU A 553 15.90 6.84 26.24
CA LEU A 553 16.56 7.18 24.96
C LEU A 553 15.93 8.40 24.28
N TRP A 554 14.60 8.56 24.40
CA TRP A 554 13.93 9.74 23.86
C TRP A 554 14.42 11.02 24.50
N ALA A 555 14.50 11.05 25.84
CA ALA A 555 15.01 12.19 26.60
C ALA A 555 16.50 12.48 26.28
N GLU A 556 17.34 11.43 26.19
CA GLU A 556 18.77 11.57 25.88
C GLU A 556 19.05 12.09 24.47
N THR A 557 18.13 11.89 23.54
CA THR A 557 18.29 12.30 22.14
C THR A 557 17.49 13.56 21.79
N GLU A 558 16.86 14.19 22.77
CA GLU A 558 16.11 15.44 22.57
C GLU A 558 17.06 16.59 22.17
N GLY A 559 16.77 17.24 21.03
CA GLY A 559 17.59 18.32 20.49
C GLY A 559 18.76 17.92 19.56
N GLU A 560 18.91 16.62 19.25
CA GLU A 560 19.98 16.15 18.34
C GLU A 560 19.52 15.88 16.90
N VAL A 561 18.26 16.14 16.58
CA VAL A 561 17.65 15.87 15.26
C VAL A 561 16.99 17.12 14.70
#